data_ee34023d548645434f8654345ffe1cd2
#
_entry.id   ee34023d548645434f8654345ffe1cd2
#
_cell.length_a   1.000
_cell.length_b   1.000
_cell.length_c   1.000
_cell.angle_alpha   90.00
_cell.angle_beta   90.00
_cell.angle_gamma   90.00
#
_symmetry.space_group_name_H-M   'P 1'
#
loop_
_entity.id
_entity.type
_entity.pdbx_description
1 polymer ?
#
loop_
_entity_poly.entity_id
_entity_poly.type
_entity_poly.pdbx_seq_one_letter_code
_entity_poly.pdbx_strand_id
1 'polypeptide(L)'
;METSIYINNNPGNIKYFGDGGVEGVDYYLGKGNTGIKYRKFKSKADGLSAILDTVYKYGTTNVDEIMGKYASDDKSGTAIEDYGSELRFAYDVAKNLDYDNAEQLKNFVQGITHFENSANSEDYANYYTEKDYNDAVKLFQEKKLFEQIDNVKTKGEGFEMRKLGL
;
A
#
# COMPACT_ATOMS: atom_id res chain seq x y z
N MET A 1 13.94 -19.16 10.12
CA MET A 1 13.18 -18.29 11.06
C MET A 1 12.20 -17.50 10.21
N GLU A 2 10.92 -17.78 10.36
CA GLU A 2 9.89 -17.02 9.63
C GLU A 2 10.01 -15.55 10.00
N THR A 3 10.13 -14.72 9.00
CA THR A 3 10.19 -13.27 9.22
C THR A 3 8.80 -12.73 9.50
N SER A 4 8.73 -11.62 10.22
CA SER A 4 7.48 -10.97 10.61
C SER A 4 6.52 -10.70 9.45
N ILE A 5 7.05 -10.56 8.25
CA ILE A 5 6.28 -10.29 7.02
C ILE A 5 5.40 -11.47 6.62
N TYR A 6 5.93 -12.68 6.65
CA TYR A 6 5.14 -13.88 6.29
C TYR A 6 4.01 -14.14 7.28
N ILE A 7 4.33 -14.01 8.58
CA ILE A 7 3.35 -14.28 9.66
C ILE A 7 2.28 -13.21 9.72
N ASN A 8 2.64 -11.96 9.44
CA ASN A 8 1.79 -10.80 9.68
C ASN A 8 1.20 -10.17 8.42
N ASN A 9 1.53 -10.71 7.24
CA ASN A 9 1.04 -10.22 5.94
C ASN A 9 1.20 -8.70 5.78
N ASN A 10 2.33 -8.13 6.23
CA ASN A 10 2.60 -6.70 6.16
C ASN A 10 3.81 -6.39 5.25
N PRO A 11 3.68 -6.55 3.93
CA PRO A 11 4.79 -6.36 3.00
C PRO A 11 5.28 -4.92 2.89
N GLY A 12 4.45 -3.97 3.25
CA GLY A 12 4.76 -2.55 3.20
C GLY A 12 5.33 -1.97 4.49
N ASN A 13 5.60 -2.79 5.51
CA ASN A 13 6.05 -2.35 6.84
C ASN A 13 5.17 -1.22 7.43
N ILE A 14 3.85 -1.31 7.22
CA ILE A 14 2.90 -0.28 7.64
C ILE A 14 2.82 -0.26 9.16
N LYS A 15 3.06 0.93 9.74
CA LYS A 15 3.01 1.14 11.19
C LYS A 15 1.56 1.16 11.71
N TYR A 16 1.42 0.75 12.96
CA TYR A 16 0.16 0.81 13.69
C TYR A 16 0.19 1.99 14.66
N PHE A 17 -0.70 2.94 14.49
CA PHE A 17 -0.77 4.16 15.31
C PHE A 17 -1.89 4.15 16.36
N GLY A 18 -2.53 3.03 16.59
CA GLY A 18 -3.43 2.78 17.75
C GLY A 18 -4.85 3.28 17.61
N ASP A 19 -5.09 4.33 16.88
CA ASP A 19 -6.34 5.10 16.85
C ASP A 19 -6.97 5.21 15.47
N GLY A 20 -6.56 4.37 14.56
CA GLY A 20 -7.09 4.35 13.20
C GLY A 20 -8.57 3.95 13.08
N GLY A 21 -9.28 3.82 14.21
CA GLY A 21 -10.72 3.60 14.25
C GLY A 21 -11.21 2.37 13.49
N VAL A 22 -10.31 1.54 13.01
CA VAL A 22 -10.66 0.32 12.31
C VAL A 22 -10.74 -0.80 13.33
N GLU A 23 -11.95 -1.11 13.73
CA GLU A 23 -12.25 -2.24 14.62
C GLU A 23 -11.63 -3.52 14.05
N GLY A 24 -10.87 -4.24 14.88
CA GLY A 24 -10.25 -5.50 14.48
C GLY A 24 -8.88 -5.41 13.79
N VAL A 25 -8.23 -4.25 13.80
CA VAL A 25 -6.83 -4.15 13.33
C VAL A 25 -5.90 -4.66 14.42
N ASP A 26 -5.24 -5.77 14.13
CA ASP A 26 -4.23 -6.36 14.98
C ASP A 26 -2.84 -5.76 14.71
N TYR A 27 -1.91 -5.93 15.63
CA TYR A 27 -0.55 -5.42 15.50
C TYR A 27 0.49 -6.42 16.03
N TYR A 28 1.74 -6.22 15.65
CA TYR A 28 2.90 -6.90 16.20
C TYR A 28 4.01 -5.89 16.52
N LEU A 29 4.90 -6.28 17.43
CA LEU A 29 6.04 -5.44 17.79
C LEU A 29 7.18 -5.64 16.79
N GLY A 30 7.79 -4.54 16.37
CA GLY A 30 8.98 -4.57 15.52
C GLY A 30 10.18 -5.20 16.23
N LYS A 31 11.15 -5.64 15.46
CA LYS A 31 12.40 -6.21 16.00
C LYS A 31 13.17 -5.15 16.80
N GLY A 32 13.76 -5.58 17.92
CA GLY A 32 14.63 -4.75 18.75
C GLY A 32 13.86 -3.69 19.52
N ASN A 33 13.53 -3.86 20.70
CA ASN A 33 12.99 -2.96 21.77
C ASN A 33 12.67 -1.50 21.42
N THR A 34 12.29 -1.22 20.17
CA THR A 34 12.00 0.13 19.69
C THR A 34 10.62 0.64 20.10
N GLY A 35 9.74 -0.25 20.61
CA GLY A 35 8.34 0.09 20.92
C GLY A 35 7.47 0.35 19.68
N ILE A 36 8.01 0.23 18.48
CA ILE A 36 7.27 0.47 17.26
C ILE A 36 6.33 -0.70 17.01
N LYS A 37 5.07 -0.37 16.80
CA LYS A 37 4.02 -1.32 16.44
C LYS A 37 3.79 -1.28 14.93
N TYR A 38 3.61 -2.46 14.34
CA TYR A 38 3.28 -2.63 12.93
C TYR A 38 1.93 -3.32 12.79
N ARG A 39 1.20 -2.99 11.74
CA ARG A 39 -0.10 -3.59 11.46
C ARG A 39 0.05 -5.07 11.07
N LYS A 40 -0.90 -5.88 11.50
CA LYS A 40 -1.04 -7.28 11.11
C LYS A 40 -2.27 -7.42 10.23
N PHE A 41 -2.12 -8.11 9.11
CA PHE A 41 -3.22 -8.31 8.16
C PHE A 41 -3.64 -9.79 8.11
N LYS A 42 -4.92 -10.01 7.78
CA LYS A 42 -5.51 -11.36 7.76
C LYS A 42 -5.09 -12.18 6.54
N SER A 43 -4.78 -11.50 5.42
CA SER A 43 -4.39 -12.14 4.18
C SER A 43 -3.29 -11.36 3.45
N LYS A 44 -2.67 -12.01 2.48
CA LYS A 44 -1.70 -11.37 1.58
C LYS A 44 -2.34 -10.20 0.81
N ALA A 45 -3.54 -10.40 0.28
CA ALA A 45 -4.25 -9.36 -0.46
C ALA A 45 -4.56 -8.14 0.41
N ASP A 46 -4.98 -8.35 1.67
CA ASP A 46 -5.23 -7.25 2.62
C ASP A 46 -3.95 -6.45 2.89
N GLY A 47 -2.83 -7.11 3.12
CA GLY A 47 -1.56 -6.44 3.39
C GLY A 47 -1.01 -5.67 2.18
N LEU A 48 -1.08 -6.26 1.00
CA LEU A 48 -0.69 -5.60 -0.25
C LEU A 48 -1.62 -4.42 -0.58
N SER A 49 -2.93 -4.61 -0.44
CA SER A 49 -3.93 -3.56 -0.64
C SER A 49 -3.73 -2.38 0.31
N ALA A 50 -3.30 -2.63 1.54
CA ALA A 50 -3.04 -1.59 2.53
C ALA A 50 -1.91 -0.64 2.13
N ILE A 51 -0.97 -1.06 1.29
CA ILE A 51 0.03 -0.18 0.69
C ILE A 51 -0.67 0.91 -0.14
N LEU A 52 -1.59 0.51 -1.00
CA LEU A 52 -2.37 1.43 -1.84
C LEU A 52 -3.29 2.33 -1.00
N ASP A 53 -3.98 1.76 0.00
CA ASP A 53 -4.81 2.54 0.93
C ASP A 53 -3.99 3.63 1.62
N THR A 54 -2.77 3.32 2.03
CA THR A 54 -1.86 4.24 2.71
C THR A 54 -1.45 5.38 1.80
N VAL A 55 -0.98 5.09 0.59
CA VAL A 55 -0.48 6.12 -0.33
C VAL A 55 -1.62 6.96 -0.93
N TYR A 56 -2.78 6.38 -1.14
CA TYR A 56 -3.96 7.10 -1.62
C TYR A 56 -4.38 8.22 -0.65
N LYS A 57 -4.26 7.99 0.65
CA LYS A 57 -4.58 8.99 1.68
C LYS A 57 -3.63 10.19 1.68
N TYR A 58 -2.47 10.09 1.04
CA TYR A 58 -1.56 11.23 0.93
C TYR A 58 -2.08 12.36 0.04
N GLY A 59 -3.07 12.08 -0.80
CA GLY A 59 -3.71 13.10 -1.64
C GLY A 59 -2.87 13.60 -2.81
N THR A 60 -1.81 12.87 -3.18
CA THR A 60 -0.95 13.19 -4.33
C THR A 60 -0.81 11.98 -5.24
N THR A 61 -0.62 12.22 -6.53
CA THR A 61 -0.29 11.20 -7.52
C THR A 61 1.22 11.13 -7.82
N ASN A 62 1.95 12.18 -7.48
CA ASN A 62 3.38 12.26 -7.77
C ASN A 62 4.16 11.21 -6.98
N VAL A 63 4.83 10.29 -7.67
CA VAL A 63 5.51 9.14 -7.05
C VAL A 63 6.65 9.58 -6.13
N ASP A 64 7.38 10.62 -6.46
CA ASP A 64 8.46 11.11 -5.59
C ASP A 64 7.91 11.73 -4.30
N GLU A 65 6.78 12.45 -4.37
CA GLU A 65 6.10 12.95 -3.17
C GLU A 65 5.51 11.82 -2.32
N ILE A 66 4.94 10.80 -2.96
CA ILE A 66 4.44 9.61 -2.27
C ILE A 66 5.58 8.94 -1.51
N MET A 67 6.72 8.73 -2.14
CA MET A 67 7.86 8.09 -1.50
C MET A 67 8.45 8.94 -0.38
N GLY A 68 8.46 10.26 -0.54
CA GLY A 68 8.86 11.19 0.53
C GLY A 68 8.03 11.05 1.80
N LYS A 69 6.74 10.78 1.67
CA LYS A 69 5.83 10.55 2.79
C LYS A 69 5.92 9.14 3.34
N TYR A 70 6.02 8.15 2.46
CA TYR A 70 6.07 6.74 2.83
C TYR A 70 7.36 6.38 3.59
N ALA A 71 8.49 6.91 3.16
CA ALA A 71 9.82 6.70 3.74
C ALA A 71 10.27 7.87 4.64
N SER A 72 9.34 8.62 5.23
CA SER A 72 9.63 9.82 6.02
C SER A 72 10.54 9.61 7.23
N ASP A 73 10.70 8.39 7.69
CA ASP A 73 11.58 8.03 8.80
C ASP A 73 13.03 7.83 8.37
N ASP A 74 13.31 7.76 7.08
CA ASP A 74 14.66 7.68 6.56
C ASP A 74 15.26 9.09 6.50
N LYS A 75 16.06 9.41 7.49
CA LYS A 75 16.72 10.73 7.63
C LYS A 75 17.86 10.95 6.63
N SER A 76 18.23 9.96 5.83
CA SER A 76 19.37 10.06 4.92
C SER A 76 19.07 10.84 3.63
N GLY A 77 17.81 11.04 3.28
CA GLY A 77 17.38 11.75 2.08
C GLY A 77 17.66 11.04 0.76
N THR A 78 18.54 10.06 0.74
CA THR A 78 18.93 9.31 -0.47
C THR A 78 17.90 8.22 -0.86
N ALA A 79 17.26 7.62 0.12
CA ALA A 79 16.29 6.55 -0.13
C ALA A 79 15.08 7.00 -0.97
N ILE A 80 14.68 8.28 -0.84
CA ILE A 80 13.52 8.82 -1.56
C ILE A 80 13.80 8.91 -3.06
N GLU A 81 14.94 9.44 -3.44
CA GLU A 81 15.36 9.55 -4.85
C GLU A 81 15.58 8.16 -5.45
N ASP A 82 16.20 7.25 -4.70
CA ASP A 82 16.49 5.89 -5.13
C ASP A 82 15.19 5.11 -5.35
N TYR A 83 14.22 5.17 -4.42
CA TYR A 83 12.96 4.47 -4.55
C TYR A 83 12.11 4.99 -5.71
N GLY A 84 11.99 6.30 -5.85
CA GLY A 84 11.24 6.89 -6.96
C GLY A 84 11.85 6.54 -8.31
N SER A 85 13.15 6.63 -8.42
CA SER A 85 13.90 6.27 -9.62
C SER A 85 13.73 4.78 -9.97
N GLU A 86 13.87 3.89 -8.99
CA GLU A 86 13.77 2.46 -9.20
C GLU A 86 12.33 2.04 -9.56
N LEU A 87 11.31 2.65 -8.96
CA LEU A 87 9.91 2.44 -9.35
C LEU A 87 9.70 2.76 -10.84
N ARG A 88 10.26 3.85 -11.33
CA ARG A 88 10.12 4.23 -12.74
C ARG A 88 10.90 3.32 -13.67
N PHE A 89 12.14 2.97 -13.34
CA PHE A 89 13.03 2.26 -14.24
C PHE A 89 12.93 0.73 -14.14
N ALA A 90 12.80 0.19 -12.93
CA ALA A 90 12.76 -1.26 -12.73
C ALA A 90 11.33 -1.83 -12.72
N TYR A 91 10.34 -1.04 -12.33
CA TYR A 91 8.95 -1.49 -12.20
C TYR A 91 7.98 -0.82 -13.18
N ASP A 92 8.47 0.03 -14.07
CA ASP A 92 7.66 0.71 -15.09
C ASP A 92 6.47 1.49 -14.50
N VAL A 93 6.71 2.18 -13.40
CA VAL A 93 5.73 3.06 -12.77
C VAL A 93 5.84 4.47 -13.37
N ALA A 94 4.72 5.04 -13.77
CA ALA A 94 4.67 6.40 -14.28
C ALA A 94 5.06 7.43 -13.20
N LYS A 95 5.51 8.61 -13.60
CA LYS A 95 5.83 9.72 -12.70
C LYS A 95 4.65 10.10 -11.79
N ASN A 96 3.45 10.05 -12.34
CA ASN A 96 2.19 10.23 -11.62
C ASN A 96 1.43 8.91 -11.62
N LEU A 97 1.14 8.40 -10.43
CA LEU A 97 0.42 7.15 -10.26
C LEU A 97 -1.06 7.34 -10.62
N ASP A 98 -1.52 6.56 -11.58
CA ASP A 98 -2.93 6.53 -11.96
C ASP A 98 -3.68 5.47 -11.14
N TYR A 99 -4.48 5.91 -10.17
CA TYR A 99 -5.25 5.02 -9.30
C TYR A 99 -6.39 4.26 -10.00
N ASP A 100 -6.69 4.61 -11.24
CA ASP A 100 -7.66 3.88 -12.07
C ASP A 100 -6.98 2.86 -13.01
N ASN A 101 -5.66 2.86 -13.07
CA ASN A 101 -4.88 1.95 -13.90
C ASN A 101 -4.37 0.76 -13.08
N ALA A 102 -5.01 -0.40 -13.22
CA ALA A 102 -4.68 -1.60 -12.46
C ALA A 102 -3.23 -2.08 -12.65
N GLU A 103 -2.68 -1.97 -13.85
CA GLU A 103 -1.29 -2.36 -14.15
C GLU A 103 -0.29 -1.45 -13.42
N GLN A 104 -0.52 -0.14 -13.42
CA GLN A 104 0.31 0.81 -12.68
C GLN A 104 0.28 0.57 -11.17
N LEU A 105 -0.90 0.29 -10.63
CA LEU A 105 -1.05 -0.03 -9.21
C LEU A 105 -0.33 -1.33 -8.84
N LYS A 106 -0.45 -2.35 -9.67
CA LYS A 106 0.27 -3.62 -9.49
C LYS A 106 1.79 -3.41 -9.47
N ASN A 107 2.32 -2.70 -10.44
CA ASN A 107 3.74 -2.40 -10.56
C ASN A 107 4.24 -1.61 -9.34
N PHE A 108 3.48 -0.64 -8.89
CA PHE A 108 3.80 0.15 -7.70
C PHE A 108 3.86 -0.71 -6.43
N VAL A 109 2.84 -1.52 -6.17
CA VAL A 109 2.78 -2.41 -4.99
C VAL A 109 3.93 -3.41 -5.01
N GLN A 110 4.22 -3.98 -6.17
CA GLN A 110 5.34 -4.91 -6.34
C GLN A 110 6.67 -4.24 -6.00
N GLY A 111 6.89 -3.02 -6.48
CA GLY A 111 8.10 -2.25 -6.19
C GLY A 111 8.25 -1.96 -4.70
N ILE A 112 7.22 -1.47 -4.04
CA ILE A 112 7.24 -1.21 -2.59
C ILE A 112 7.51 -2.49 -1.80
N THR A 113 6.86 -3.58 -2.16
CA THR A 113 7.06 -4.88 -1.50
C THR A 113 8.52 -5.32 -1.58
N HIS A 114 9.16 -5.17 -2.74
CA HIS A 114 10.56 -5.53 -2.92
C HIS A 114 11.50 -4.60 -2.15
N PHE A 115 11.27 -3.28 -2.13
CA PHE A 115 12.12 -2.35 -1.38
C PHE A 115 12.08 -2.59 0.11
N GLU A 116 10.90 -2.77 0.67
CA GLU A 116 10.73 -2.97 2.10
C GLU A 116 11.28 -4.33 2.58
N ASN A 117 11.56 -5.25 1.65
CA ASN A 117 11.97 -6.61 1.93
C ASN A 117 13.31 -7.00 1.29
N SER A 118 14.06 -6.07 0.73
CA SER A 118 15.26 -6.32 -0.07
C SER A 118 16.39 -7.06 0.67
N ALA A 119 16.42 -7.00 2.00
CA ALA A 119 17.47 -7.65 2.80
C ALA A 119 17.44 -9.19 2.78
N ASN A 120 16.36 -9.80 2.22
CA ASN A 120 16.15 -11.24 2.21
C ASN A 120 15.68 -11.76 0.85
N SER A 121 16.32 -11.35 -0.21
CA SER A 121 15.85 -11.20 -1.57
C SER A 121 15.30 -12.44 -2.31
N GLU A 122 15.76 -13.65 -2.03
CA GLU A 122 15.32 -14.80 -2.84
C GLU A 122 14.04 -15.45 -2.33
N ASP A 123 13.85 -15.56 -1.03
CA ASP A 123 12.66 -16.18 -0.45
C ASP A 123 11.43 -15.31 -0.59
N TYR A 124 11.58 -13.99 -0.64
CA TYR A 124 10.48 -13.03 -0.75
C TYR A 124 9.96 -12.85 -2.17
N ALA A 125 10.83 -12.92 -3.16
CA ALA A 125 10.44 -12.73 -4.56
C ALA A 125 9.35 -13.72 -5.01
N ASN A 126 9.30 -14.89 -4.36
CA ASN A 126 8.36 -15.96 -4.67
C ASN A 126 7.19 -16.09 -3.69
N TYR A 127 7.20 -15.36 -2.58
CA TYR A 127 6.13 -15.45 -1.59
C TYR A 127 4.83 -14.80 -2.05
N TYR A 128 4.92 -13.62 -2.67
CA TYR A 128 3.78 -12.94 -3.29
C TYR A 128 3.75 -13.26 -4.77
N THR A 129 2.63 -13.82 -5.23
CA THR A 129 2.41 -14.19 -6.62
C THR A 129 1.74 -13.05 -7.39
N GLU A 130 1.75 -13.14 -8.72
CA GLU A 130 1.01 -12.20 -9.56
C GLU A 130 -0.48 -12.16 -9.21
N LYS A 131 -1.07 -13.30 -8.87
CA LYS A 131 -2.45 -13.38 -8.39
C LYS A 131 -2.65 -12.56 -7.11
N ASP A 132 -1.72 -12.64 -6.16
CA ASP A 132 -1.81 -11.86 -4.91
C ASP A 132 -1.83 -10.36 -5.19
N TYR A 133 -0.96 -9.88 -6.09
CA TYR A 133 -0.93 -8.48 -6.50
C TYR A 133 -2.23 -8.05 -7.21
N ASN A 134 -2.72 -8.86 -8.13
CA ASN A 134 -3.98 -8.58 -8.83
C ASN A 134 -5.17 -8.55 -7.89
N ASP A 135 -5.27 -9.49 -6.96
CA ASP A 135 -6.31 -9.53 -5.93
C ASP A 135 -6.26 -8.27 -5.03
N ALA A 136 -5.07 -7.82 -4.67
CA ALA A 136 -4.88 -6.63 -3.86
C ALA A 136 -5.32 -5.34 -4.57
N VAL A 137 -4.98 -5.20 -5.84
CA VAL A 137 -5.40 -4.05 -6.66
C VAL A 137 -6.92 -4.02 -6.81
N LYS A 138 -7.52 -5.16 -7.09
CA LYS A 138 -8.98 -5.29 -7.18
C LYS A 138 -9.66 -4.91 -5.87
N LEU A 139 -9.15 -5.40 -4.75
CA LEU A 139 -9.67 -5.08 -3.42
C LEU A 139 -9.58 -3.57 -3.13
N PHE A 140 -8.47 -2.93 -3.45
CA PHE A 140 -8.30 -1.49 -3.31
C PHE A 140 -9.30 -0.70 -4.16
N GLN A 141 -9.44 -1.07 -5.44
CA GLN A 141 -10.36 -0.37 -6.36
C GLN A 141 -11.82 -0.54 -5.95
N GLU A 142 -12.21 -1.69 -5.44
CA GLU A 142 -13.55 -1.92 -4.89
C GLU A 142 -13.81 -1.07 -3.64
N LYS A 143 -12.88 -1.00 -2.71
CA LYS A 143 -12.98 -0.14 -1.52
C LYS A 143 -13.10 1.35 -1.89
N LYS A 144 -12.29 1.81 -2.82
CA LYS A 144 -12.34 3.19 -3.32
C LYS A 144 -13.71 3.52 -3.90
N LEU A 145 -14.29 2.62 -4.68
CA LEU A 145 -15.63 2.79 -5.24
C LEU A 145 -16.71 2.86 -4.15
N PHE A 146 -16.66 1.99 -3.15
CA PHE A 146 -17.61 2.01 -2.03
C PHE A 146 -17.51 3.31 -1.22
N GLU A 147 -16.33 3.81 -0.94
CA GLU A 147 -16.14 5.09 -0.26
C GLU A 147 -16.75 6.26 -1.04
N GLN A 148 -16.61 6.27 -2.36
CA GLN A 148 -17.24 7.29 -3.23
C GLN A 148 -18.77 7.22 -3.18
N ILE A 149 -19.34 6.02 -3.20
CA ILE A 149 -20.80 5.81 -3.10
C ILE A 149 -21.32 6.31 -1.73
N ASP A 150 -20.67 5.96 -0.64
CA ASP A 150 -21.05 6.38 0.71
C ASP A 150 -20.98 7.90 0.88
N ASN A 151 -19.95 8.55 0.34
CA ASN A 151 -19.81 9.99 0.37
C ASN A 151 -20.96 10.70 -0.38
N VAL A 152 -21.39 10.18 -1.52
CA VAL A 152 -22.52 10.73 -2.27
C VAL A 152 -23.82 10.58 -1.48
N LYS A 153 -24.05 9.41 -0.86
CA LYS A 153 -25.24 9.17 -0.01
C LYS A 153 -25.28 10.10 1.20
N THR A 154 -24.14 10.29 1.86
CA THR A 154 -24.04 11.10 3.09
C THR A 154 -24.28 12.58 2.82
N LYS A 155 -23.91 13.09 1.64
CA LYS A 155 -24.10 14.49 1.26
C LYS A 155 -25.53 14.86 0.85
N GLY A 156 -26.45 13.88 0.76
CA GLY A 156 -27.85 14.12 0.36
C GLY A 156 -28.01 14.67 -1.05
N GLU A 157 -26.95 14.73 -1.83
CA GLU A 157 -26.99 15.07 -3.25
C GLU A 157 -27.68 13.94 -4.01
N GLY A 158 -28.65 14.27 -4.84
CA GLY A 158 -29.37 13.29 -5.64
C GLY A 158 -28.43 12.34 -6.35
N PHE A 159 -28.48 11.09 -5.96
CA PHE A 159 -27.61 10.05 -6.47
C PHE A 159 -27.99 9.72 -7.91
N GLU A 160 -27.25 10.23 -8.87
CA GLU A 160 -27.39 9.83 -10.26
C GLU A 160 -26.43 8.69 -10.56
N MET A 161 -26.96 7.47 -10.64
CA MET A 161 -26.20 6.27 -11.01
C MET A 161 -25.41 6.45 -12.31
N ARG A 162 -25.88 7.28 -13.22
CA ARG A 162 -25.23 7.60 -14.49
C ARG A 162 -23.85 8.25 -14.34
N LYS A 163 -23.64 9.05 -13.27
CA LYS A 163 -22.34 9.70 -13.00
C LYS A 163 -21.27 8.72 -12.54
N LEU A 164 -21.67 7.54 -12.08
CA LEU A 164 -20.77 6.49 -11.64
C LEU A 164 -20.49 5.43 -12.72
N GLY A 165 -21.08 5.56 -13.91
CA GLY A 165 -20.96 4.58 -14.98
C GLY A 165 -21.62 3.22 -14.68
N LEU A 166 -22.58 3.23 -13.80
CA LEU A 166 -23.36 2.04 -13.42
C LEU A 166 -24.67 1.95 -14.20
#